data_5510c7c0e6364856e7e32930cc7b165c
#
_entry.id   5510c7c0e6364856e7e32930cc7b165c
#
_cell.length_a   1.000
_cell.length_b   1.000
_cell.length_c   1.000
_cell.angle_alpha   90.00
_cell.angle_beta   90.00
_cell.angle_gamma   90.00
#
_symmetry.space_group_name_H-M   'P 1'
#
loop_
_entity.id
_entity.type
_entity.pdbx_description
1 polymer ?
#
loop_
_entity_poly.entity_id
_entity_poly.type
_entity_poly.pdbx_seq_one_letter_code
_entity_poly.pdbx_strand_id
1 'polypeptide(L)'
;MSATQTKSSHAYGIGILVVIVALGVTITWYTSYWLPEENQKVFVDEHILNPDGETVVNIIMGSATPEQKDNYMPKKIQVQLTIDNKVRWVNQDEIPHTVTPDSYDLDEITDPYSGEFGSIGVLMPGDEYEFLFTKAPPNGAWVITYHCHPHPWMTGTIEITKSRF
;
A
#
# COMPACT_ATOMS: atom_id res chain seq x y z
N MET A 1 -60.50 -2.34 48.91
CA MET A 1 -60.23 -1.20 48.03
C MET A 1 -58.77 -1.27 47.59
N SER A 2 -58.59 -1.66 46.37
CA SER A 2 -57.21 -1.81 45.80
C SER A 2 -56.83 -0.51 45.08
N ALA A 3 -55.83 0.19 45.57
CA ALA A 3 -55.30 1.39 44.93
C ALA A 3 -54.49 1.03 43.73
N THR A 4 -54.98 1.28 42.54
CA THR A 4 -54.21 1.20 41.26
C THR A 4 -53.22 2.34 41.24
N GLN A 5 -51.92 2.01 41.42
CA GLN A 5 -50.83 2.97 41.17
C GLN A 5 -50.75 3.24 39.65
N THR A 6 -51.13 4.42 39.24
CA THR A 6 -50.88 4.94 37.91
C THR A 6 -49.37 5.20 37.79
N LYS A 7 -48.62 4.30 37.12
CA LYS A 7 -47.24 4.56 36.76
C LYS A 7 -47.18 5.81 35.89
N SER A 8 -46.46 6.82 36.37
CA SER A 8 -46.27 8.10 35.70
C SER A 8 -45.72 7.92 34.28
N SER A 9 -46.47 8.29 33.24
CA SER A 9 -46.05 8.26 31.84
C SER A 9 -44.85 9.18 31.56
N HIS A 10 -44.59 10.13 32.45
CA HIS A 10 -43.43 11.05 32.34
C HIS A 10 -42.06 10.37 32.41
N ALA A 11 -41.94 9.27 33.16
CA ALA A 11 -40.70 8.53 33.28
C ALA A 11 -40.27 7.91 31.92
N TYR A 12 -41.25 7.40 31.16
CA TYR A 12 -41.00 6.87 29.82
C TYR A 12 -40.62 7.98 28.81
N GLY A 13 -41.28 9.13 28.89
CA GLY A 13 -41.00 10.29 28.04
C GLY A 13 -39.57 10.82 28.26
N ILE A 14 -39.12 10.94 29.52
CA ILE A 14 -37.77 11.36 29.85
C ILE A 14 -36.73 10.33 29.35
N GLY A 15 -37.01 9.03 29.54
CA GLY A 15 -36.14 7.96 29.07
C GLY A 15 -35.92 8.00 27.54
N ILE A 16 -36.99 8.16 26.77
CA ILE A 16 -36.94 8.27 25.32
C ILE A 16 -36.12 9.51 24.89
N LEU A 17 -36.35 10.65 25.54
CA LEU A 17 -35.63 11.89 25.23
C LEU A 17 -34.14 11.77 25.49
N VAL A 18 -33.75 11.14 26.60
CA VAL A 18 -32.31 10.87 26.90
C VAL A 18 -31.67 9.99 25.84
N VAL A 19 -32.36 8.95 25.38
CA VAL A 19 -31.86 8.06 24.32
C VAL A 19 -31.67 8.81 23.00
N ILE A 20 -32.66 9.65 22.62
CA ILE A 20 -32.56 10.44 21.38
C ILE A 20 -31.39 11.42 21.45
N VAL A 21 -31.21 12.11 22.58
CA VAL A 21 -30.07 13.04 22.76
C VAL A 21 -28.76 12.30 22.71
N ALA A 22 -28.65 11.15 23.39
CA ALA A 22 -27.43 10.34 23.37
C ALA A 22 -27.08 9.86 21.95
N LEU A 23 -28.06 9.37 21.19
CA LEU A 23 -27.87 8.98 19.79
C LEU A 23 -27.45 10.18 18.92
N GLY A 24 -28.08 11.33 19.08
CA GLY A 24 -27.73 12.55 18.36
C GLY A 24 -26.28 12.98 18.62
N VAL A 25 -25.87 12.99 19.89
CA VAL A 25 -24.49 13.30 20.27
C VAL A 25 -23.50 12.29 19.70
N THR A 26 -23.82 10.99 19.79
CA THR A 26 -22.94 9.93 19.26
C THR A 26 -22.81 10.02 17.75
N ILE A 27 -23.91 10.23 17.03
CA ILE A 27 -23.89 10.38 15.57
C ILE A 27 -23.11 11.62 15.17
N THR A 28 -23.32 12.74 15.86
CA THR A 28 -22.60 13.99 15.57
C THR A 28 -21.11 13.83 15.83
N TRP A 29 -20.73 13.20 16.94
CA TRP A 29 -19.33 12.92 17.24
C TRP A 29 -18.71 12.01 16.18
N TYR A 30 -19.37 10.90 15.84
CA TYR A 30 -18.94 9.95 14.83
C TYR A 30 -18.73 10.62 13.46
N THR A 31 -19.71 11.42 13.01
CA THR A 31 -19.66 12.07 11.68
C THR A 31 -18.70 13.26 11.63
N SER A 32 -18.50 13.98 12.74
CA SER A 32 -17.69 15.21 12.76
C SER A 32 -16.23 14.99 13.13
N TYR A 33 -15.92 13.93 13.85
CA TYR A 33 -14.56 13.66 14.34
C TYR A 33 -13.98 12.36 13.79
N TRP A 34 -14.68 11.24 13.96
CA TRP A 34 -14.13 9.93 13.61
C TRP A 34 -14.14 9.67 12.11
N LEU A 35 -15.24 9.90 11.42
CA LEU A 35 -15.35 9.70 9.98
C LEU A 35 -14.39 10.56 9.15
N PRO A 36 -14.17 11.85 9.46
CA PRO A 36 -13.16 12.66 8.75
C PRO A 36 -11.73 12.17 8.98
N GLU A 37 -11.39 11.69 10.19
CA GLU A 37 -10.05 11.13 10.45
C GLU A 37 -9.81 9.86 9.65
N GLU A 38 -10.77 8.94 9.63
CA GLU A 38 -10.71 7.69 8.87
C GLU A 38 -10.64 7.93 7.35
N ASN A 39 -11.30 8.97 6.86
CA ASN A 39 -11.33 9.32 5.44
C ASN A 39 -10.29 10.37 5.04
N GLN A 40 -9.36 10.75 5.91
CA GLN A 40 -8.25 11.63 5.54
C GLN A 40 -7.35 10.87 4.55
N LYS A 41 -7.61 11.07 3.25
CA LYS A 41 -6.65 10.70 2.22
C LYS A 41 -5.40 11.54 2.45
N VAL A 42 -4.28 10.88 2.69
CA VAL A 42 -2.99 11.57 2.72
C VAL A 42 -2.86 12.29 1.38
N PHE A 43 -2.75 13.63 1.44
CA PHE A 43 -2.52 14.40 0.23
C PHE A 43 -1.14 14.03 -0.32
N VAL A 44 -1.13 13.42 -1.48
CA VAL A 44 0.10 13.14 -2.23
C VAL A 44 0.07 14.03 -3.47
N ASP A 45 1.21 14.61 -3.79
CA ASP A 45 1.37 15.45 -4.98
C ASP A 45 0.97 14.66 -6.22
N GLU A 46 0.22 15.29 -7.12
CA GLU A 46 -0.24 14.67 -8.37
C GLU A 46 0.92 14.18 -9.24
N HIS A 47 2.06 14.88 -9.23
CA HIS A 47 3.27 14.43 -9.94
C HIS A 47 3.89 13.16 -9.35
N ILE A 48 3.66 12.87 -8.07
CA ILE A 48 4.07 11.58 -7.48
C ILE A 48 3.15 10.46 -7.95
N LEU A 49 1.85 10.74 -8.08
CA LEU A 49 0.86 9.76 -8.54
C LEU A 49 0.93 9.50 -10.05
N ASN A 50 1.37 10.50 -10.81
CA ASN A 50 1.51 10.45 -12.25
C ASN A 50 2.93 10.90 -12.65
N PRO A 51 3.96 10.04 -12.45
CA PRO A 51 5.34 10.38 -12.79
C PRO A 51 5.51 10.53 -14.31
N ASP A 52 6.49 11.35 -14.73
CA ASP A 52 6.81 11.59 -16.13
C ASP A 52 7.35 10.37 -16.86
N GLY A 53 7.94 9.42 -16.11
CA GLY A 53 8.55 8.19 -16.63
C GLY A 53 8.25 6.96 -15.78
N GLU A 54 8.69 5.83 -16.28
CA GLU A 54 8.65 4.57 -15.57
C GLU A 54 10.00 3.86 -15.64
N THR A 55 10.31 3.09 -14.59
CA THR A 55 11.49 2.21 -14.58
C THR A 55 11.04 0.78 -14.89
N VAL A 56 11.64 0.15 -15.90
CA VAL A 56 11.31 -1.22 -16.29
C VAL A 56 12.42 -2.19 -15.86
N VAL A 57 12.01 -3.29 -15.23
CA VAL A 57 12.86 -4.41 -14.85
C VAL A 57 12.38 -5.66 -15.60
N ASN A 58 13.25 -6.23 -16.43
CA ASN A 58 12.92 -7.47 -17.12
C ASN A 58 13.44 -8.68 -16.32
N ILE A 59 12.60 -9.69 -16.15
CA ILE A 59 13.01 -11.02 -15.71
C ILE A 59 13.40 -11.76 -16.97
N ILE A 60 14.71 -11.95 -17.17
CA ILE A 60 15.21 -12.44 -18.44
C ILE A 60 15.13 -13.96 -18.55
N MET A 61 15.16 -14.47 -19.77
CA MET A 61 15.13 -15.90 -20.07
C MET A 61 16.25 -16.65 -19.33
N GLY A 62 15.92 -17.79 -18.72
CA GLY A 62 16.85 -18.64 -17.99
C GLY A 62 17.07 -18.25 -16.53
N SER A 63 16.32 -17.26 -16.02
CA SER A 63 16.44 -16.77 -14.65
C SER A 63 16.18 -17.83 -13.58
N ALA A 64 15.41 -18.87 -13.90
CA ALA A 64 15.18 -20.02 -13.03
C ALA A 64 16.43 -20.90 -12.81
N THR A 65 17.54 -20.67 -13.54
CA THR A 65 18.77 -21.44 -13.44
C THR A 65 19.71 -20.79 -12.42
N PRO A 66 20.17 -21.51 -11.36
CA PRO A 66 21.02 -20.92 -10.30
C PRO A 66 22.36 -20.34 -10.79
N GLU A 67 22.89 -20.86 -11.89
CA GLU A 67 24.12 -20.41 -12.51
C GLU A 67 23.96 -19.07 -13.25
N GLN A 68 22.72 -18.70 -13.58
CA GLN A 68 22.40 -17.41 -14.21
C GLN A 68 22.54 -16.29 -13.18
N LYS A 69 23.48 -15.36 -13.42
CA LYS A 69 23.75 -14.24 -12.50
C LYS A 69 22.86 -13.04 -12.73
N ASP A 70 22.48 -12.85 -13.99
CA ASP A 70 21.61 -11.76 -14.42
C ASP A 70 20.18 -12.30 -14.51
N ASN A 71 19.35 -11.98 -13.55
CA ASN A 71 17.99 -12.49 -13.42
C ASN A 71 16.98 -11.36 -13.61
N TYR A 72 16.99 -10.37 -12.70
CA TYR A 72 16.30 -9.10 -12.85
C TYR A 72 17.24 -8.12 -13.56
N MET A 73 16.80 -7.56 -14.67
CA MET A 73 17.62 -6.66 -15.48
C MET A 73 16.91 -5.31 -15.71
N PRO A 74 17.46 -4.21 -15.17
CA PRO A 74 18.68 -4.10 -14.35
C PRO A 74 18.49 -4.74 -12.95
N LYS A 75 19.58 -5.30 -12.38
CA LYS A 75 19.55 -5.89 -11.04
C LYS A 75 19.41 -4.85 -9.93
N LYS A 76 19.98 -3.66 -10.13
CA LYS A 76 19.85 -2.51 -9.25
C LYS A 76 19.22 -1.36 -10.04
N ILE A 77 18.14 -0.80 -9.50
CA ILE A 77 17.49 0.39 -10.03
C ILE A 77 17.52 1.51 -9.01
N GLN A 78 17.48 2.75 -9.51
CA GLN A 78 17.26 3.96 -8.72
C GLN A 78 16.00 4.60 -9.22
N VAL A 79 15.12 4.94 -8.31
CA VAL A 79 13.86 5.63 -8.61
C VAL A 79 13.79 6.94 -7.83
N GLN A 80 13.26 7.96 -8.47
CA GLN A 80 13.06 9.27 -7.85
C GLN A 80 11.58 9.62 -7.87
N LEU A 81 11.05 10.03 -6.71
CA LEU A 81 9.67 10.50 -6.63
C LEU A 81 9.44 11.63 -7.64
N THR A 82 8.28 11.64 -8.27
CA THR A 82 7.83 12.57 -9.31
C THR A 82 8.45 12.37 -10.70
N ILE A 83 9.51 11.58 -10.84
CA ILE A 83 10.21 11.39 -12.12
C ILE A 83 9.92 10.00 -12.69
N ASP A 84 10.31 8.93 -11.96
CA ASP A 84 10.26 7.54 -12.42
C ASP A 84 9.92 6.54 -11.30
N ASN A 85 9.13 7.02 -10.32
CA ASN A 85 8.73 6.23 -9.15
C ASN A 85 7.67 5.15 -9.43
N LYS A 86 7.26 4.99 -10.68
CA LYS A 86 6.51 3.84 -11.17
C LYS A 86 7.49 2.79 -11.69
N VAL A 87 7.47 1.60 -11.10
CA VAL A 87 8.33 0.50 -11.53
C VAL A 87 7.49 -0.63 -12.07
N ARG A 88 7.90 -1.17 -13.20
CA ARG A 88 7.23 -2.28 -13.88
C ARG A 88 8.20 -3.45 -14.07
N TRP A 89 7.82 -4.62 -13.58
CA TRP A 89 8.51 -5.88 -13.79
C TRP A 89 7.81 -6.64 -14.91
N VAL A 90 8.58 -7.13 -15.87
CA VAL A 90 8.06 -7.89 -17.02
C VAL A 90 8.71 -9.27 -17.02
N ASN A 91 7.91 -10.33 -16.93
CA ASN A 91 8.42 -11.69 -17.01
C ASN A 91 8.63 -12.09 -18.48
N GLN A 92 9.89 -12.05 -18.92
CA GLN A 92 10.33 -12.50 -20.26
C GLN A 92 10.87 -13.94 -20.26
N ASP A 93 10.87 -14.62 -19.09
CA ASP A 93 11.26 -16.03 -18.99
C ASP A 93 10.06 -16.93 -19.35
N GLU A 94 10.36 -18.19 -19.64
CA GLU A 94 9.37 -19.24 -19.88
C GLU A 94 8.82 -19.87 -18.59
N ILE A 95 9.37 -19.47 -17.44
CA ILE A 95 9.07 -19.97 -16.10
C ILE A 95 8.36 -18.89 -15.29
N PRO A 96 7.38 -19.26 -14.40
CA PRO A 96 6.76 -18.30 -13.49
C PRO A 96 7.72 -17.78 -12.41
N HIS A 97 7.66 -16.49 -12.12
CA HIS A 97 8.48 -15.80 -11.12
C HIS A 97 7.64 -14.95 -10.17
N THR A 98 8.26 -14.44 -9.09
CA THR A 98 7.63 -13.49 -8.17
C THR A 98 8.55 -12.31 -7.92
N VAL A 99 7.99 -11.19 -7.49
CA VAL A 99 8.72 -10.05 -6.91
C VAL A 99 8.34 -10.01 -5.44
N THR A 100 9.21 -10.50 -4.57
CA THR A 100 8.94 -10.67 -3.13
C THR A 100 9.95 -9.86 -2.32
N PRO A 101 9.54 -8.88 -1.50
CA PRO A 101 10.46 -8.12 -0.67
C PRO A 101 11.15 -8.99 0.39
N ASP A 102 12.44 -8.70 0.67
CA ASP A 102 13.23 -9.44 1.68
C ASP A 102 12.95 -8.97 3.10
N SER A 103 12.53 -7.73 3.28
CA SER A 103 12.26 -7.13 4.59
C SER A 103 10.77 -7.10 4.87
N TYR A 104 10.40 -7.47 6.10
CA TYR A 104 9.03 -7.36 6.61
C TYR A 104 8.76 -6.03 7.33
N ASP A 105 9.68 -5.09 7.32
CA ASP A 105 9.46 -3.72 7.82
C ASP A 105 8.64 -2.92 6.80
N LEU A 106 7.48 -3.51 6.44
CA LEU A 106 6.61 -3.08 5.35
C LEU A 106 5.86 -1.78 5.67
N ASP A 107 5.82 -1.35 6.95
CA ASP A 107 5.13 -0.12 7.33
C ASP A 107 5.73 1.12 6.64
N GLU A 108 7.03 1.09 6.32
CA GLU A 108 7.69 2.14 5.55
C GLU A 108 7.41 2.05 4.04
N ILE A 109 7.21 0.82 3.52
CA ILE A 109 7.05 0.52 2.09
C ILE A 109 5.57 0.42 1.70
N THR A 110 4.68 0.18 2.68
CA THR A 110 3.24 0.17 2.44
C THR A 110 2.77 1.54 1.99
N ASP A 111 2.21 1.58 0.81
CA ASP A 111 1.77 2.80 0.18
C ASP A 111 0.25 2.90 0.25
N PRO A 112 -0.34 4.03 0.69
CA PRO A 112 -1.79 4.19 0.75
C PRO A 112 -2.49 4.16 -0.62
N TYR A 113 -1.73 4.30 -1.71
CA TYR A 113 -2.25 4.29 -3.08
C TYR A 113 -1.99 2.98 -3.81
N SER A 114 -0.82 2.35 -3.59
CA SER A 114 -0.41 1.12 -4.27
C SER A 114 -0.51 -0.12 -3.40
N GLY A 115 -0.74 0.07 -2.09
CA GLY A 115 -0.78 -1.02 -1.13
C GLY A 115 0.62 -1.52 -0.74
N GLU A 116 0.70 -2.80 -0.44
CA GLU A 116 1.93 -3.47 -0.03
C GLU A 116 2.80 -3.81 -1.25
N PHE A 117 4.11 -3.53 -1.16
CA PHE A 117 5.05 -3.90 -2.22
C PHE A 117 5.22 -5.41 -2.29
N GLY A 118 5.10 -5.95 -3.48
CA GLY A 118 5.26 -7.36 -3.79
C GLY A 118 4.18 -7.87 -4.75
N SER A 119 4.54 -8.81 -5.62
CA SER A 119 3.57 -9.37 -6.56
C SER A 119 2.54 -10.25 -5.86
N ILE A 120 1.25 -10.05 -6.18
CA ILE A 120 0.16 -10.91 -5.70
C ILE A 120 0.21 -12.23 -6.48
N GLY A 121 0.95 -13.22 -5.95
CA GLY A 121 1.14 -14.51 -6.62
C GLY A 121 2.27 -14.50 -7.65
N VAL A 122 2.22 -15.44 -8.56
CA VAL A 122 3.26 -15.63 -9.58
C VAL A 122 2.95 -14.85 -10.85
N LEU A 123 3.99 -14.29 -11.44
CA LEU A 123 3.97 -13.71 -12.78
C LEU A 123 4.25 -14.81 -13.78
N MET A 124 3.26 -15.17 -14.57
CA MET A 124 3.41 -16.12 -15.67
C MET A 124 4.28 -15.54 -16.79
N PRO A 125 4.78 -16.36 -17.73
CA PRO A 125 5.47 -15.85 -18.92
C PRO A 125 4.65 -14.78 -19.65
N GLY A 126 5.24 -13.60 -19.81
CA GLY A 126 4.60 -12.44 -20.44
C GLY A 126 3.77 -11.56 -19.50
N ASP A 127 3.58 -11.95 -18.23
CA ASP A 127 2.89 -11.13 -17.25
C ASP A 127 3.75 -9.96 -16.78
N GLU A 128 3.08 -8.91 -16.32
CA GLU A 128 3.67 -7.71 -15.78
C GLU A 128 3.17 -7.44 -14.35
N TYR A 129 4.03 -6.87 -13.52
CA TYR A 129 3.70 -6.36 -12.20
C TYR A 129 4.14 -4.91 -12.12
N GLU A 130 3.25 -4.02 -11.70
CA GLU A 130 3.54 -2.60 -11.52
C GLU A 130 3.40 -2.19 -10.07
N PHE A 131 4.29 -1.33 -9.61
CA PHE A 131 4.20 -0.71 -8.29
C PHE A 131 4.59 0.77 -8.35
N LEU A 132 3.79 1.62 -7.70
CA LEU A 132 4.04 3.05 -7.61
C LEU A 132 4.54 3.38 -6.20
N PHE A 133 5.78 3.83 -6.09
CA PHE A 133 6.34 4.31 -4.82
C PHE A 133 5.93 5.75 -4.60
N THR A 134 5.17 6.06 -3.53
CA THR A 134 4.73 7.43 -3.23
C THR A 134 5.47 8.06 -2.05
N LYS A 135 6.36 7.30 -1.42
CA LYS A 135 7.17 7.74 -0.28
C LYS A 135 8.65 7.59 -0.55
N ALA A 136 9.45 8.48 0.03
CA ALA A 136 10.91 8.39 0.08
C ALA A 136 11.40 9.03 1.38
N PRO A 137 12.60 8.69 1.87
CA PRO A 137 13.15 9.30 3.06
C PRO A 137 13.39 10.80 2.82
N PRO A 138 13.27 11.64 3.87
CA PRO A 138 13.50 13.08 3.74
C PRO A 138 14.94 13.41 3.33
N ASN A 139 15.89 12.55 3.68
CA ASN A 139 17.30 12.65 3.33
C ASN A 139 17.85 11.26 3.00
N GLY A 140 18.74 11.19 2.00
CA GLY A 140 19.35 9.94 1.55
C GLY A 140 18.44 9.12 0.66
N ALA A 141 18.53 7.80 0.77
CA ALA A 141 17.78 6.83 -0.01
C ALA A 141 17.28 5.69 0.87
N TRP A 142 16.10 5.17 0.57
CA TRP A 142 15.71 3.84 1.03
C TRP A 142 16.23 2.80 0.06
N VAL A 143 16.72 1.69 0.61
CA VAL A 143 17.21 0.55 -0.18
C VAL A 143 16.31 -0.64 0.15
N ILE A 144 15.56 -1.08 -0.84
CA ILE A 144 14.68 -2.23 -0.76
C ILE A 144 15.32 -3.36 -1.55
N THR A 145 15.51 -4.51 -0.91
CA THR A 145 15.91 -5.73 -1.59
C THR A 145 14.71 -6.64 -1.78
N TYR A 146 14.70 -7.38 -2.88
CA TYR A 146 13.66 -8.33 -3.21
C TYR A 146 14.23 -9.54 -3.93
N HIS A 147 13.49 -10.63 -3.89
CA HIS A 147 13.86 -11.90 -4.51
C HIS A 147 12.68 -12.57 -5.20
N CYS A 148 12.94 -13.64 -5.94
CA CYS A 148 11.91 -14.55 -6.41
C CYS A 148 11.71 -15.68 -5.40
N HIS A 149 10.52 -15.82 -4.83
CA HIS A 149 10.24 -16.82 -3.79
C HIS A 149 10.58 -18.26 -4.20
N PRO A 150 10.20 -18.77 -5.39
CA PRO A 150 10.63 -20.09 -5.84
C PRO A 150 12.13 -20.21 -6.21
N HIS A 151 12.80 -19.09 -6.51
CA HIS A 151 14.16 -19.04 -7.00
C HIS A 151 15.00 -18.04 -6.17
N PRO A 152 15.38 -18.36 -4.91
CA PRO A 152 15.93 -17.39 -3.96
C PRO A 152 17.31 -16.82 -4.36
N TRP A 153 17.97 -17.37 -5.36
CA TRP A 153 19.18 -16.80 -5.96
C TRP A 153 18.91 -15.58 -6.85
N MET A 154 17.67 -15.43 -7.32
CA MET A 154 17.25 -14.24 -8.08
C MET A 154 16.99 -13.11 -7.10
N THR A 155 17.84 -12.11 -7.12
CA THR A 155 17.73 -10.95 -6.22
C THR A 155 17.81 -9.64 -7.00
N GLY A 156 17.07 -8.64 -6.54
CA GLY A 156 17.11 -7.28 -7.06
C GLY A 156 17.16 -6.24 -5.95
N THR A 157 17.47 -5.00 -6.31
CA THR A 157 17.59 -3.88 -5.37
C THR A 157 16.96 -2.63 -5.97
N ILE A 158 16.16 -1.94 -5.17
CA ILE A 158 15.56 -0.65 -5.52
C ILE A 158 16.12 0.39 -4.55
N GLU A 159 16.63 1.48 -5.05
CA GLU A 159 17.06 2.65 -4.28
C GLU A 159 16.10 3.79 -4.55
N ILE A 160 15.33 4.19 -3.51
CA ILE A 160 14.28 5.21 -3.63
C ILE A 160 14.80 6.51 -3.04
N THR A 161 14.74 7.58 -3.83
CA THR A 161 15.17 8.91 -3.43
C THR A 161 14.06 9.93 -3.63
N LYS A 162 14.08 10.99 -2.80
CA LYS A 162 13.23 12.15 -3.04
C LYS A 162 13.82 12.97 -4.19
N SER A 163 12.96 13.48 -5.08
CA SER A 163 13.37 14.47 -6.08
C SER A 163 14.03 15.68 -5.37
N ARG A 164 15.08 16.21 -5.97
CA ARG A 164 15.82 17.37 -5.43
C ARG A 164 15.26 18.72 -5.91
N PHE A 165 14.16 18.68 -6.66
CA PHE A 165 13.57 19.88 -7.26
C PHE A 165 12.15 20.06 -6.76
#